data_31362d4bc755872f1a6732642afb3c2e
#
_entry.id   31362d4bc755872f1a6732642afb3c2e
#
_cell.length_a   1.000
_cell.length_b   1.000
_cell.length_c   1.000
_cell.angle_alpha   90.00
_cell.angle_beta   90.00
_cell.angle_gamma   90.00
#
_symmetry.space_group_name_H-M   'P 1'
#
loop_
_entity.id
_entity.type
_entity.pdbx_description
1 polymer ?
#
loop_
_entity_poly.entity_id
_entity_poly.type
_entity_poly.pdbx_seq_one_letter_code
_entity_poly.pdbx_strand_id
1 'polypeptide(L)'
;MKLEVKKLNLKYPSGEKALSDVSLETDGVIAVVGAEKSGKTSLLRCIAGLESFSGEVLLSGEKLQNIPAECRDIQLFFENFSVFENKTVFSNLAYPLKIRGEKFSEIKPKVDSVALDFGLYDVLEFKAKRLTEDQKRTVALARLFLRDAKFTLLDDPAAGFSKKASGEAFSRVKKAALKKSGVVVYATENIGEAFEIANEAVFLNFGQVKQTGSMEDMYYRPSFVVVAEAFGDYNKVEATLCADSGKLFVTLFGKKITLAKTPEDLLSEDYIGKKVIVGFRYSGVKIVSSSQTENGGNTYRFSEFLTKRGKYVGKVETELGDIFVETDEKFGGEFTLSVESAGINLFDVSSEGSLTIS
;
A
#
# COMPACT_ATOMS: atom_id res chain seq x y z
N MET A 1 -4.30 -6.14 21.91
CA MET A 1 -4.33 -4.67 22.07
C MET A 1 -4.91 -4.16 20.76
N LYS A 2 -5.90 -3.26 20.75
CA LYS A 2 -6.64 -2.89 19.54
C LYS A 2 -6.62 -1.39 19.33
N LEU A 3 -6.31 -0.95 18.11
CA LEU A 3 -6.51 0.42 17.62
C LEU A 3 -7.83 0.44 16.83
N GLU A 4 -8.69 1.39 17.15
CA GLU A 4 -9.91 1.65 16.40
C GLU A 4 -9.95 3.15 16.04
N VAL A 5 -10.17 3.44 14.77
CA VAL A 5 -10.42 4.77 14.23
C VAL A 5 -11.84 4.76 13.66
N LYS A 6 -12.70 5.68 14.11
CA LYS A 6 -14.11 5.72 13.73
C LYS A 6 -14.47 7.09 13.17
N LYS A 7 -14.86 7.13 11.90
CA LYS A 7 -15.38 8.32 11.20
C LYS A 7 -14.50 9.55 11.39
N LEU A 8 -13.17 9.36 11.27
CA LEU A 8 -12.20 10.43 11.46
C LEU A 8 -12.24 11.41 10.29
N ASN A 9 -12.43 12.68 10.61
CA ASN A 9 -12.39 13.77 9.65
C ASN A 9 -11.37 14.81 10.10
N LEU A 10 -10.54 15.28 9.15
CA LEU A 10 -9.58 16.33 9.36
C LEU A 10 -9.70 17.41 8.28
N LYS A 11 -9.83 18.64 8.72
CA LYS A 11 -9.74 19.81 7.86
C LYS A 11 -8.67 20.75 8.41
N TYR A 12 -7.66 21.07 7.60
CA TYR A 12 -6.61 21.99 7.99
C TYR A 12 -7.12 23.45 8.01
N PRO A 13 -6.44 24.36 8.74
CA PRO A 13 -6.79 25.78 8.77
C PRO A 13 -6.78 26.44 7.38
N SER A 14 -6.01 25.91 6.43
CA SER A 14 -6.01 26.31 5.03
C SER A 14 -7.34 26.08 4.31
N GLY A 15 -8.25 25.31 4.90
CA GLY A 15 -9.50 24.88 4.29
C GLY A 15 -9.42 23.53 3.59
N GLU A 16 -8.25 22.95 3.42
CA GLU A 16 -8.03 21.64 2.82
C GLU A 16 -8.63 20.52 3.71
N LYS A 17 -9.45 19.68 3.10
CA LYS A 17 -10.01 18.50 3.74
C LYS A 17 -9.07 17.30 3.52
N ALA A 18 -8.25 17.02 4.51
CA ALA A 18 -7.22 15.99 4.43
C ALA A 18 -7.75 14.57 4.68
N LEU A 19 -8.80 14.42 5.51
CA LEU A 19 -9.44 13.13 5.82
C LEU A 19 -10.95 13.29 5.84
N SER A 20 -11.67 12.28 5.34
CA SER A 20 -13.12 12.24 5.24
C SER A 20 -13.64 10.87 5.64
N ASP A 21 -14.31 10.79 6.77
CA ASP A 21 -14.99 9.59 7.28
C ASP A 21 -14.10 8.34 7.31
N VAL A 22 -12.82 8.53 7.69
CA VAL A 22 -11.84 7.44 7.73
C VAL A 22 -12.12 6.54 8.92
N SER A 23 -12.30 5.26 8.65
CA SER A 23 -12.48 4.22 9.68
C SER A 23 -11.56 3.05 9.41
N LEU A 24 -10.90 2.54 10.45
CA LEU A 24 -10.06 1.35 10.41
C LEU A 24 -9.95 0.73 11.81
N GLU A 25 -9.63 -0.55 11.85
CA GLU A 25 -9.29 -1.23 13.10
C GLU A 25 -8.17 -2.24 12.89
N THR A 26 -7.34 -2.44 13.91
CA THR A 26 -6.27 -3.45 13.89
C THR A 26 -5.82 -3.78 15.31
N ASP A 27 -5.34 -5.01 15.51
CA ASP A 27 -4.72 -5.45 16.76
C ASP A 27 -3.25 -5.92 16.57
N GLY A 28 -2.74 -5.79 15.33
CA GLY A 28 -1.40 -6.20 14.94
C GLY A 28 -0.69 -5.19 14.05
N VAL A 29 -0.13 -5.66 12.96
CA VAL A 29 0.53 -4.84 11.94
C VAL A 29 -0.45 -4.58 10.80
N ILE A 30 -0.70 -3.31 10.51
CA ILE A 30 -1.51 -2.90 9.37
C ILE A 30 -0.73 -1.93 8.47
N ALA A 31 -0.87 -2.11 7.16
CA ALA A 31 -0.35 -1.14 6.20
C ALA A 31 -1.42 -0.08 5.87
N VAL A 32 -1.00 1.18 5.78
CA VAL A 32 -1.81 2.27 5.22
C VAL A 32 -1.18 2.67 3.91
N VAL A 33 -1.81 2.32 2.81
CA VAL A 33 -1.27 2.50 1.47
C VAL A 33 -2.05 3.55 0.67
N GLY A 34 -1.39 4.22 -0.24
CA GLY A 34 -1.98 5.25 -1.11
C GLY A 34 -0.91 6.15 -1.69
N ALA A 35 -1.24 6.87 -2.75
CA ALA A 35 -0.34 7.81 -3.40
C ALA A 35 0.06 8.97 -2.49
N GLU A 36 1.01 9.79 -2.94
CA GLU A 36 1.33 11.07 -2.30
C GLU A 36 0.05 11.90 -2.11
N LYS A 37 -0.07 12.58 -0.96
CA LYS A 37 -1.25 13.40 -0.59
C LYS A 37 -2.56 12.61 -0.41
N SER A 38 -2.51 11.29 -0.31
CA SER A 38 -3.70 10.48 -0.03
C SER A 38 -4.26 10.65 1.39
N GLY A 39 -3.51 11.23 2.33
CA GLY A 39 -3.90 11.45 3.72
C GLY A 39 -3.21 10.56 4.75
N LYS A 40 -2.25 9.71 4.34
CA LYS A 40 -1.50 8.79 5.24
C LYS A 40 -0.88 9.51 6.43
N THR A 41 -0.01 10.50 6.17
CA THR A 41 0.63 11.32 7.21
C THR A 41 -0.38 11.99 8.13
N SER A 42 -1.46 12.55 7.55
CA SER A 42 -2.53 13.21 8.30
C SER A 42 -3.23 12.24 9.25
N LEU A 43 -3.49 10.99 8.81
CA LEU A 43 -4.06 9.94 9.65
C LEU A 43 -3.14 9.60 10.82
N LEU A 44 -1.85 9.37 10.56
CA LEU A 44 -0.88 9.07 11.62
C LEU A 44 -0.75 10.23 12.63
N ARG A 45 -0.78 11.49 12.17
CA ARG A 45 -0.73 12.69 13.03
C ARG A 45 -1.98 12.80 13.92
N CYS A 46 -3.16 12.49 13.40
CA CYS A 46 -4.39 12.42 14.19
C CYS A 46 -4.32 11.35 15.27
N ILE A 47 -3.88 10.14 14.93
CA ILE A 47 -3.71 9.04 15.90
C ILE A 47 -2.70 9.43 16.99
N ALA A 48 -1.59 10.07 16.60
CA ALA A 48 -0.59 10.56 17.54
C ALA A 48 -1.05 11.74 18.42
N GLY A 49 -2.15 12.41 18.06
CA GLY A 49 -2.68 13.58 18.79
C GLY A 49 -2.00 14.89 18.45
N LEU A 50 -1.41 14.98 17.27
CA LEU A 50 -0.73 16.17 16.76
C LEU A 50 -1.65 17.06 15.94
N GLU A 51 -2.85 16.58 15.59
CA GLU A 51 -3.87 17.30 14.86
C GLU A 51 -5.22 17.22 15.57
N SER A 52 -6.00 18.29 15.46
CA SER A 52 -7.39 18.31 15.95
C SER A 52 -8.31 17.76 14.87
N PHE A 53 -9.12 16.78 15.20
CA PHE A 53 -10.01 16.07 14.27
C PHE A 53 -11.40 15.83 14.89
N SER A 54 -12.38 15.50 14.06
CA SER A 54 -13.66 14.95 14.51
C SER A 54 -13.72 13.44 14.24
N GLY A 55 -14.57 12.74 14.95
CA GLY A 55 -14.61 11.27 14.98
C GLY A 55 -13.97 10.73 16.25
N GLU A 56 -13.58 9.45 16.28
CA GLU A 56 -13.02 8.82 17.46
C GLU A 56 -11.75 8.02 17.12
N VAL A 57 -10.76 8.08 18.01
CA VAL A 57 -9.61 7.18 18.03
C VAL A 57 -9.57 6.51 19.40
N LEU A 58 -9.62 5.17 19.41
CA LEU A 58 -9.61 4.39 20.64
C LEU A 58 -8.40 3.45 20.65
N LEU A 59 -7.81 3.30 21.82
CA LEU A 59 -6.78 2.31 22.13
C LEU A 59 -7.30 1.34 23.16
N SER A 60 -7.53 0.10 22.78
CA SER A 60 -8.12 -0.93 23.65
C SER A 60 -9.38 -0.43 24.38
N GLY A 61 -10.24 0.32 23.66
CA GLY A 61 -11.48 0.90 24.18
C GLY A 61 -11.34 2.26 24.87
N GLU A 62 -10.14 2.75 25.13
CA GLU A 62 -9.91 4.07 25.73
C GLU A 62 -9.84 5.15 24.64
N LYS A 63 -10.62 6.23 24.79
CA LYS A 63 -10.63 7.35 23.84
C LYS A 63 -9.39 8.21 24.00
N LEU A 64 -8.64 8.39 22.90
CA LEU A 64 -7.38 9.14 22.89
C LEU A 64 -7.56 10.65 22.79
N GLN A 65 -8.73 11.16 22.37
CA GLN A 65 -8.94 12.60 22.16
C GLN A 65 -8.67 13.43 23.42
N ASN A 66 -8.92 12.85 24.60
CA ASN A 66 -8.74 13.52 25.89
C ASN A 66 -7.32 13.33 26.46
N ILE A 67 -6.46 12.59 25.78
CA ILE A 67 -5.10 12.32 26.24
C ILE A 67 -4.12 13.20 25.43
N PRO A 68 -3.36 14.11 26.06
CA PRO A 68 -2.32 14.89 25.38
C PRO A 68 -1.34 13.97 24.65
N ALA A 69 -0.80 14.45 23.51
CA ALA A 69 0.06 13.63 22.65
C ALA A 69 1.28 13.04 23.41
N GLU A 70 1.89 13.83 24.30
CA GLU A 70 3.02 13.42 25.12
C GLU A 70 2.69 12.34 26.16
N CYS A 71 1.40 12.22 26.53
CA CYS A 71 0.91 11.21 27.48
C CYS A 71 0.42 9.94 26.80
N ARG A 72 0.30 9.94 25.46
CA ARG A 72 -0.05 8.75 24.69
C ARG A 72 1.12 7.78 24.65
N ASP A 73 0.86 6.51 24.84
CA ASP A 73 1.90 5.48 24.69
C ASP A 73 2.10 5.11 23.23
N ILE A 74 2.35 6.14 22.41
CA ILE A 74 2.56 6.10 20.97
C ILE A 74 3.96 6.58 20.66
N GLN A 75 4.59 5.98 19.68
CA GLN A 75 5.78 6.50 19.03
C GLN A 75 5.52 6.67 17.54
N LEU A 76 6.03 7.76 16.98
CA LEU A 76 5.81 8.12 15.59
C LEU A 76 7.13 8.46 14.92
N PHE A 77 7.40 7.84 13.79
CA PHE A 77 8.46 8.20 12.87
C PHE A 77 7.90 9.04 11.74
N PHE A 78 8.47 10.21 11.54
CA PHE A 78 8.17 11.08 10.41
C PHE A 78 9.29 11.04 9.38
N GLU A 79 8.97 11.28 8.13
CA GLU A 79 9.95 11.44 7.06
C GLU A 79 10.98 12.53 7.39
N ASN A 80 10.55 13.65 7.98
CA ASN A 80 11.41 14.72 8.46
C ASN A 80 11.96 14.41 9.86
N PHE A 81 12.92 13.50 9.91
CA PHE A 81 13.59 13.12 11.15
C PHE A 81 14.62 14.17 11.60
N SER A 82 14.94 14.18 12.89
CA SER A 82 16.06 14.96 13.43
C SER A 82 16.96 14.12 14.33
N VAL A 83 18.26 14.35 14.21
CA VAL A 83 19.28 13.81 15.12
C VAL A 83 20.00 14.96 15.82
N PHE A 84 20.50 14.70 17.03
CA PHE A 84 21.32 15.66 17.74
C PHE A 84 22.74 15.62 17.16
N GLU A 85 23.03 16.48 16.20
CA GLU A 85 24.26 16.43 15.40
C GLU A 85 25.56 16.52 16.22
N ASN A 86 25.55 17.28 17.32
CA ASN A 86 26.70 17.46 18.22
C ASN A 86 26.84 16.34 19.28
N LYS A 87 25.89 15.44 19.36
CA LYS A 87 25.93 14.25 20.25
C LYS A 87 26.45 13.04 19.50
N THR A 88 26.97 12.05 20.22
CA THR A 88 27.35 10.76 19.65
C THR A 88 26.11 9.98 19.21
N VAL A 89 26.30 8.96 18.36
CA VAL A 89 25.24 8.01 17.97
C VAL A 89 24.68 7.34 19.23
N PHE A 90 25.55 6.87 20.12
CA PHE A 90 25.13 6.33 21.43
C PHE A 90 24.21 7.29 22.19
N SER A 91 24.60 8.57 22.28
CA SER A 91 23.82 9.57 23.02
C SER A 91 22.47 9.86 22.33
N ASN A 92 22.40 9.81 20.99
CA ASN A 92 21.16 9.94 20.23
C ASN A 92 20.22 8.76 20.53
N LEU A 93 20.74 7.54 20.48
CA LEU A 93 19.98 6.33 20.77
C LEU A 93 19.52 6.28 22.23
N ALA A 94 20.40 6.57 23.17
CA ALA A 94 20.11 6.55 24.60
C ALA A 94 19.11 7.62 25.08
N TYR A 95 18.85 8.65 24.26
CA TYR A 95 18.08 9.83 24.67
C TYR A 95 16.66 9.49 25.19
N PRO A 96 15.82 8.69 24.49
CA PRO A 96 14.46 8.38 24.96
C PRO A 96 14.45 7.60 26.28
N LEU A 97 15.46 6.79 26.56
CA LEU A 97 15.58 6.01 27.79
C LEU A 97 16.06 6.89 28.95
N LYS A 98 17.01 7.83 28.69
CA LYS A 98 17.49 8.80 29.68
C LYS A 98 16.39 9.72 30.20
N ILE A 99 15.50 10.22 29.30
CA ILE A 99 14.36 11.06 29.72
C ILE A 99 13.43 10.32 30.68
N ARG A 100 13.33 8.99 30.54
CA ARG A 100 12.52 8.13 31.41
C ARG A 100 13.22 7.79 32.74
N GLY A 101 14.44 8.27 32.94
CA GLY A 101 15.20 8.02 34.16
C GLY A 101 15.83 6.63 34.25
N GLU A 102 15.92 5.90 33.12
CA GLU A 102 16.60 4.59 33.13
C GLU A 102 18.09 4.73 33.49
N LYS A 103 18.64 3.77 34.22
CA LYS A 103 20.02 3.76 34.60
C LYS A 103 20.92 3.39 33.41
N PHE A 104 22.16 3.90 33.43
CA PHE A 104 23.14 3.61 32.38
C PHE A 104 23.36 2.10 32.16
N SER A 105 23.38 1.33 33.25
CA SER A 105 23.52 -0.14 33.23
C SER A 105 22.39 -0.84 32.44
N GLU A 106 21.20 -0.23 32.36
CA GLU A 106 20.04 -0.74 31.64
C GLU A 106 20.01 -0.20 30.21
N ILE A 107 20.43 1.06 30.02
CA ILE A 107 20.47 1.74 28.72
C ILE A 107 21.50 1.08 27.79
N LYS A 108 22.72 0.84 28.30
CA LYS A 108 23.83 0.37 27.48
C LYS A 108 23.49 -0.92 26.69
N PRO A 109 23.03 -2.02 27.32
CA PRO A 109 22.71 -3.24 26.58
C PRO A 109 21.57 -3.07 25.56
N LYS A 110 20.57 -2.22 25.86
CA LYS A 110 19.48 -1.91 24.92
C LYS A 110 20.01 -1.17 23.69
N VAL A 111 20.87 -0.17 23.90
CA VAL A 111 21.48 0.60 22.81
C VAL A 111 22.39 -0.28 21.97
N ASP A 112 23.25 -1.11 22.60
CA ASP A 112 24.15 -2.03 21.90
C ASP A 112 23.36 -3.01 21.02
N SER A 113 22.26 -3.58 21.53
CA SER A 113 21.39 -4.50 20.79
C SER A 113 20.74 -3.84 19.57
N VAL A 114 20.14 -2.66 19.75
CA VAL A 114 19.51 -1.93 18.64
C VAL A 114 20.55 -1.45 17.64
N ALA A 115 21.72 -1.00 18.11
CA ALA A 115 22.80 -0.59 17.22
C ALA A 115 23.30 -1.75 16.34
N LEU A 116 23.37 -2.96 16.87
CA LEU A 116 23.66 -4.17 16.09
C LEU A 116 22.57 -4.46 15.05
N ASP A 117 21.29 -4.46 15.46
CA ASP A 117 20.15 -4.70 14.56
C ASP A 117 20.09 -3.67 13.40
N PHE A 118 20.51 -2.42 13.66
CA PHE A 118 20.50 -1.35 12.67
C PHE A 118 21.85 -1.08 12.01
N GLY A 119 22.91 -1.85 12.31
CA GLY A 119 24.26 -1.70 11.73
C GLY A 119 24.95 -0.40 12.11
N LEU A 120 24.72 0.08 13.33
CA LEU A 120 25.29 1.33 13.86
C LEU A 120 26.39 1.10 14.91
N TYR A 121 26.70 -0.16 15.24
CA TYR A 121 27.58 -0.50 16.35
C TYR A 121 28.96 0.13 16.23
N ASP A 122 29.57 0.06 15.05
CA ASP A 122 30.92 0.57 14.78
C ASP A 122 31.01 2.11 14.81
N VAL A 123 29.88 2.80 14.75
CA VAL A 123 29.81 4.27 14.72
C VAL A 123 29.22 4.86 16.00
N LEU A 124 28.97 4.05 17.05
CA LEU A 124 28.32 4.49 18.30
C LEU A 124 29.02 5.70 18.95
N GLU A 125 30.34 5.77 18.93
CA GLU A 125 31.10 6.86 19.49
C GLU A 125 31.28 8.08 18.57
N PHE A 126 30.85 7.96 17.30
CA PHE A 126 30.96 9.07 16.37
C PHE A 126 29.87 10.11 16.64
N LYS A 127 30.22 11.39 16.49
CA LYS A 127 29.21 12.47 16.51
C LYS A 127 28.35 12.36 15.26
N ALA A 128 27.04 12.53 15.42
CA ALA A 128 26.08 12.38 14.33
C ALA A 128 26.35 13.31 13.13
N LYS A 129 26.96 14.47 13.34
CA LYS A 129 27.40 15.36 12.24
C LYS A 129 28.45 14.76 11.29
N ARG A 130 29.11 13.67 11.67
CA ARG A 130 30.09 12.95 10.82
C ARG A 130 29.47 11.85 9.98
N LEU A 131 28.20 11.56 10.19
CA LEU A 131 27.47 10.51 9.50
C LEU A 131 26.97 11.00 8.14
N THR A 132 26.78 10.06 7.22
CA THR A 132 26.03 10.28 6.00
C THR A 132 24.54 10.49 6.30
N GLU A 133 23.77 11.05 5.36
CA GLU A 133 22.32 11.23 5.56
C GLU A 133 21.60 9.90 5.76
N ASP A 134 21.96 8.84 5.03
CA ASP A 134 21.42 7.49 5.24
C ASP A 134 21.70 6.97 6.65
N GLN A 135 22.91 7.19 7.16
CA GLN A 135 23.26 6.81 8.55
C GLN A 135 22.50 7.64 9.58
N LYS A 136 22.31 8.94 9.37
CA LYS A 136 21.48 9.79 10.25
C LYS A 136 20.03 9.32 10.28
N ARG A 137 19.44 8.98 9.13
CA ARG A 137 18.10 8.38 9.05
C ARG A 137 18.03 7.07 9.82
N THR A 138 19.05 6.22 9.65
CA THR A 138 19.15 4.95 10.39
C THR A 138 19.21 5.16 11.91
N VAL A 139 19.95 6.18 12.39
CA VAL A 139 19.99 6.54 13.83
C VAL A 139 18.61 6.98 14.32
N ALA A 140 17.87 7.77 13.54
CA ALA A 140 16.53 8.22 13.92
C ALA A 140 15.53 7.05 14.00
N LEU A 141 15.57 6.12 13.03
CA LEU A 141 14.79 4.88 13.06
C LEU A 141 15.14 3.99 14.25
N ALA A 142 16.44 3.72 14.45
CA ALA A 142 16.93 2.90 15.56
C ALA A 142 16.50 3.47 16.91
N ARG A 143 16.57 4.81 17.08
CA ARG A 143 16.12 5.51 18.28
C ARG A 143 14.64 5.27 18.60
N LEU A 144 13.78 5.17 17.57
CA LEU A 144 12.38 4.87 17.75
C LEU A 144 12.19 3.49 18.40
N PHE A 145 12.91 2.48 17.93
CA PHE A 145 12.74 1.10 18.38
C PHE A 145 13.33 0.80 19.75
N LEU A 146 14.08 1.73 20.34
CA LEU A 146 14.56 1.61 21.73
C LEU A 146 13.47 1.77 22.78
N ARG A 147 12.37 2.43 22.42
CA ARG A 147 11.20 2.55 23.28
C ARG A 147 10.26 1.37 23.03
N ASP A 148 9.77 0.77 24.10
CA ASP A 148 8.68 -0.21 24.03
C ASP A 148 7.35 0.51 24.21
N ALA A 149 6.85 1.10 23.13
CA ALA A 149 5.54 1.75 23.10
C ALA A 149 4.47 0.75 22.64
N LYS A 150 3.25 0.94 23.15
CA LYS A 150 2.08 0.13 22.77
C LYS A 150 1.73 0.27 21.29
N PHE A 151 1.99 1.45 20.71
CA PHE A 151 1.69 1.77 19.32
C PHE A 151 2.91 2.39 18.64
N THR A 152 3.23 1.85 17.48
CA THR A 152 4.32 2.34 16.62
C THR A 152 3.72 2.78 15.29
N LEU A 153 3.84 4.06 14.98
CA LEU A 153 3.38 4.67 13.75
C LEU A 153 4.60 4.99 12.89
N LEU A 154 4.63 4.52 11.68
CA LEU A 154 5.75 4.65 10.75
C LEU A 154 5.26 5.32 9.47
N ASP A 155 5.73 6.54 9.19
CA ASP A 155 5.37 7.33 8.02
C ASP A 155 6.51 7.26 7.00
N ASP A 156 6.33 6.46 5.97
CA ASP A 156 7.27 6.18 4.88
C ASP A 156 8.74 5.97 5.40
N PRO A 157 8.97 5.03 6.34
CA PRO A 157 10.24 4.96 7.05
C PRO A 157 11.44 4.56 6.18
N ALA A 158 11.19 3.96 5.02
CA ALA A 158 12.23 3.64 4.02
C ALA A 158 12.38 4.74 2.95
N ALA A 159 11.53 5.77 2.95
CA ALA A 159 11.66 6.90 2.05
C ALA A 159 12.88 7.76 2.35
N GLY A 160 13.39 8.44 1.33
CA GLY A 160 14.51 9.37 1.43
C GLY A 160 15.87 8.73 1.67
N PHE A 161 15.98 7.41 1.73
CA PHE A 161 17.26 6.70 1.63
C PHE A 161 17.76 6.68 0.19
N SER A 162 19.08 6.62 0.01
CA SER A 162 19.64 6.34 -1.31
C SER A 162 19.11 5.01 -1.85
N LYS A 163 19.00 4.88 -3.17
CA LYS A 163 18.47 3.67 -3.84
C LYS A 163 19.18 2.37 -3.37
N LYS A 164 20.47 2.47 -3.00
CA LYS A 164 21.27 1.35 -2.50
C LYS A 164 20.90 0.99 -1.05
N ALA A 165 20.57 1.98 -0.20
CA ALA A 165 20.33 1.79 1.22
C ALA A 165 18.85 1.51 1.56
N SER A 166 17.92 1.87 0.67
CA SER A 166 16.47 1.77 0.91
C SER A 166 16.01 0.35 1.25
N GLY A 167 16.42 -0.66 0.48
CA GLY A 167 16.06 -2.06 0.73
C GLY A 167 16.60 -2.59 2.07
N GLU A 168 17.82 -2.19 2.46
CA GLU A 168 18.41 -2.57 3.74
C GLU A 168 17.70 -1.85 4.90
N ALA A 169 17.38 -0.57 4.75
CA ALA A 169 16.61 0.20 5.73
C ALA A 169 15.25 -0.42 5.96
N PHE A 170 14.51 -0.75 4.88
CA PHE A 170 13.23 -1.45 4.97
C PHE A 170 13.35 -2.79 5.70
N SER A 171 14.33 -3.63 5.32
CA SER A 171 14.54 -4.94 5.96
C SER A 171 14.76 -4.83 7.48
N ARG A 172 15.54 -3.83 7.92
CA ARG A 172 15.78 -3.55 9.34
C ARG A 172 14.53 -3.08 10.06
N VAL A 173 13.79 -2.15 9.46
CA VAL A 173 12.50 -1.64 9.99
C VAL A 173 11.48 -2.77 10.10
N LYS A 174 11.31 -3.58 9.05
CA LYS A 174 10.43 -4.75 9.04
C LYS A 174 10.76 -5.71 10.18
N LYS A 175 12.03 -6.11 10.30
CA LYS A 175 12.50 -6.99 11.40
C LYS A 175 12.19 -6.40 12.77
N ALA A 176 12.42 -5.09 12.97
CA ALA A 176 12.17 -4.42 14.23
C ALA A 176 10.67 -4.27 14.53
N ALA A 177 9.86 -3.94 13.52
CA ALA A 177 8.41 -3.80 13.64
C ALA A 177 7.72 -5.11 14.00
N LEU A 178 8.09 -6.21 13.32
CA LEU A 178 7.53 -7.55 13.57
C LEU A 178 7.93 -8.15 14.94
N LYS A 179 8.98 -7.63 15.58
CA LYS A 179 9.35 -7.99 16.96
C LYS A 179 8.49 -7.29 18.02
N LYS A 180 7.74 -6.23 17.66
CA LYS A 180 6.90 -5.48 18.61
C LYS A 180 5.68 -6.29 19.02
N SER A 181 5.36 -6.25 20.30
CA SER A 181 4.13 -6.86 20.86
C SER A 181 2.90 -5.96 20.76
N GLY A 182 3.08 -4.73 20.30
CA GLY A 182 2.04 -3.71 20.14
C GLY A 182 1.50 -3.60 18.72
N VAL A 183 0.61 -2.64 18.52
CA VAL A 183 0.09 -2.31 17.19
C VAL A 183 1.13 -1.52 16.40
N VAL A 184 1.32 -1.87 15.14
CA VAL A 184 2.16 -1.15 14.20
C VAL A 184 1.30 -0.68 13.02
N VAL A 185 1.33 0.63 12.75
CA VAL A 185 0.73 1.22 11.56
C VAL A 185 1.86 1.66 10.64
N TYR A 186 1.98 1.01 9.50
CA TYR A 186 3.02 1.27 8.50
C TYR A 186 2.42 1.99 7.30
N ALA A 187 2.63 3.29 7.19
CA ALA A 187 2.18 4.07 6.04
C ALA A 187 3.27 4.07 4.96
N THR A 188 2.90 3.78 3.72
CA THR A 188 3.82 3.78 2.58
C THR A 188 3.11 3.95 1.25
N GLU A 189 3.85 4.44 0.25
CA GLU A 189 3.43 4.42 -1.16
C GLU A 189 3.89 3.14 -1.87
N ASN A 190 4.84 2.42 -1.27
CA ASN A 190 5.42 1.22 -1.84
C ASN A 190 4.59 -0.01 -1.47
N ILE A 191 3.76 -0.45 -2.41
CA ILE A 191 2.93 -1.65 -2.24
C ILE A 191 3.76 -2.90 -1.95
N GLY A 192 4.97 -3.01 -2.51
CA GLY A 192 5.87 -4.14 -2.22
C GLY A 192 6.28 -4.19 -0.75
N GLU A 193 6.59 -3.05 -0.13
CA GLU A 193 6.87 -2.97 1.31
C GLU A 193 5.63 -3.34 2.14
N ALA A 194 4.46 -2.85 1.74
CA ALA A 194 3.21 -3.17 2.43
C ALA A 194 2.93 -4.69 2.42
N PHE A 195 3.09 -5.36 1.27
CA PHE A 195 2.95 -6.81 1.16
C PHE A 195 3.91 -7.60 2.04
N GLU A 196 5.11 -7.07 2.25
CA GLU A 196 6.11 -7.76 3.05
C GLU A 196 5.93 -7.57 4.56
N ILE A 197 5.32 -6.46 5.01
CA ILE A 197 5.25 -6.13 6.44
C ILE A 197 3.90 -6.44 7.08
N ALA A 198 2.80 -6.42 6.31
CA ALA A 198 1.45 -6.58 6.82
C ALA A 198 0.63 -7.55 5.96
N ASN A 199 -0.29 -8.28 6.60
CA ASN A 199 -1.28 -9.10 5.91
C ASN A 199 -2.52 -8.29 5.51
N GLU A 200 -2.81 -7.23 6.25
CA GLU A 200 -3.96 -6.36 6.06
C GLU A 200 -3.53 -4.93 5.73
N ALA A 201 -4.33 -4.26 4.93
CA ALA A 201 -4.10 -2.87 4.59
C ALA A 201 -5.40 -2.04 4.54
N VAL A 202 -5.19 -0.73 4.63
CA VAL A 202 -6.19 0.29 4.31
C VAL A 202 -5.68 1.09 3.12
N PHE A 203 -6.43 1.10 2.05
CA PHE A 203 -6.10 1.92 0.88
C PHE A 203 -6.78 3.28 0.99
N LEU A 204 -5.95 4.33 1.12
CA LEU A 204 -6.38 5.72 1.16
C LEU A 204 -6.23 6.39 -0.20
N ASN A 205 -7.26 7.11 -0.62
CA ASN A 205 -7.20 7.97 -1.80
C ASN A 205 -7.96 9.27 -1.52
N PHE A 206 -7.31 10.41 -1.71
CA PHE A 206 -7.87 11.74 -1.42
C PHE A 206 -8.57 11.83 -0.05
N GLY A 207 -7.93 11.32 0.99
CA GLY A 207 -8.44 11.37 2.35
C GLY A 207 -9.61 10.41 2.66
N GLN A 208 -9.95 9.51 1.76
CA GLN A 208 -11.01 8.52 1.95
C GLN A 208 -10.46 7.10 1.90
N VAL A 209 -11.01 6.22 2.72
CA VAL A 209 -10.77 4.78 2.61
C VAL A 209 -11.52 4.26 1.39
N LYS A 210 -10.80 3.68 0.44
CA LYS A 210 -11.39 3.02 -0.74
C LYS A 210 -11.55 1.52 -0.55
N GLN A 211 -10.64 0.91 0.20
CA GLN A 211 -10.74 -0.51 0.56
C GLN A 211 -9.99 -0.77 1.86
N THR A 212 -10.50 -1.69 2.65
CA THR A 212 -9.83 -2.28 3.81
C THR A 212 -9.94 -3.79 3.70
N GLY A 213 -8.88 -4.51 4.02
CA GLY A 213 -8.88 -5.97 3.99
C GLY A 213 -7.50 -6.54 3.76
N SER A 214 -7.45 -7.81 3.36
CA SER A 214 -6.20 -8.47 3.05
C SER A 214 -5.53 -7.87 1.82
N MET A 215 -4.21 -7.92 1.79
CA MET A 215 -3.43 -7.50 0.61
C MET A 215 -3.80 -8.33 -0.62
N GLU A 216 -4.17 -9.60 -0.43
CA GLU A 216 -4.60 -10.50 -1.48
C GLU A 216 -5.96 -10.09 -2.07
N ASP A 217 -6.92 -9.69 -1.22
CA ASP A 217 -8.22 -9.17 -1.69
C ASP A 217 -8.04 -7.89 -2.51
N MET A 218 -7.16 -6.98 -2.08
CA MET A 218 -6.88 -5.75 -2.83
C MET A 218 -6.27 -6.04 -4.21
N TYR A 219 -5.51 -7.12 -4.33
CA TYR A 219 -4.93 -7.54 -5.60
C TYR A 219 -5.95 -8.23 -6.53
N TYR A 220 -6.70 -9.22 -6.02
CA TYR A 220 -7.60 -10.05 -6.84
C TYR A 220 -9.04 -9.54 -6.90
N ARG A 221 -9.51 -8.86 -5.86
CA ARG A 221 -10.88 -8.35 -5.69
C ARG A 221 -10.88 -6.86 -5.34
N PRO A 222 -10.30 -6.00 -6.18
CA PRO A 222 -10.26 -4.56 -5.90
C PRO A 222 -11.67 -3.96 -5.91
N SER A 223 -11.97 -3.17 -4.87
CA SER A 223 -13.26 -2.48 -4.74
C SER A 223 -13.38 -1.26 -5.65
N PHE A 224 -12.26 -0.74 -6.16
CA PHE A 224 -12.19 0.40 -7.08
C PHE A 224 -11.06 0.20 -8.09
N VAL A 225 -11.22 0.82 -9.27
CA VAL A 225 -10.17 0.82 -10.31
C VAL A 225 -8.84 1.36 -9.76
N VAL A 226 -8.88 2.44 -8.98
CA VAL A 226 -7.66 3.03 -8.37
C VAL A 226 -6.93 2.07 -7.45
N VAL A 227 -7.63 1.17 -6.77
CA VAL A 227 -6.99 0.10 -5.95
C VAL A 227 -6.34 -0.92 -6.86
N ALA A 228 -7.04 -1.36 -7.90
CA ALA A 228 -6.50 -2.31 -8.87
C ALA A 228 -5.19 -1.81 -9.52
N GLU A 229 -5.18 -0.55 -9.96
CA GLU A 229 -4.01 0.10 -10.58
C GLU A 229 -2.84 0.26 -9.59
N ALA A 230 -3.12 0.59 -8.33
CA ALA A 230 -2.08 0.73 -7.32
C ALA A 230 -1.40 -0.59 -6.96
N PHE A 231 -2.17 -1.69 -6.93
CA PHE A 231 -1.68 -3.02 -6.53
C PHE A 231 -1.00 -3.81 -7.66
N GLY A 232 -0.87 -3.24 -8.84
CA GLY A 232 -0.08 -3.86 -9.92
C GLY A 232 -0.52 -3.41 -11.32
N ASP A 233 0.18 -3.93 -12.30
CA ASP A 233 -0.06 -3.60 -13.71
C ASP A 233 -1.46 -4.06 -14.14
N TYR A 234 -2.27 -3.12 -14.66
CA TYR A 234 -3.69 -3.31 -14.86
C TYR A 234 -4.17 -2.69 -16.16
N ASN A 235 -4.89 -3.46 -16.96
CA ASN A 235 -5.65 -3.01 -18.13
C ASN A 235 -7.06 -2.67 -17.72
N LYS A 236 -7.64 -1.65 -18.32
CA LYS A 236 -9.06 -1.30 -18.20
C LYS A 236 -9.62 -0.91 -19.57
N VAL A 237 -10.75 -1.47 -19.90
CA VAL A 237 -11.47 -1.19 -21.15
C VAL A 237 -12.97 -1.07 -20.88
N GLU A 238 -13.66 -0.30 -21.69
CA GLU A 238 -15.14 -0.26 -21.65
C GLU A 238 -15.71 -1.37 -22.55
N ALA A 239 -16.67 -2.12 -22.00
CA ALA A 239 -17.43 -3.10 -22.77
C ALA A 239 -18.88 -3.16 -22.28
N THR A 240 -19.78 -3.69 -23.11
CA THR A 240 -21.16 -3.93 -22.69
C THR A 240 -21.25 -5.26 -21.95
N LEU A 241 -21.80 -5.21 -20.74
CA LEU A 241 -22.07 -6.41 -19.94
C LEU A 241 -23.36 -7.06 -20.45
N CYS A 242 -23.28 -8.32 -20.81
CA CYS A 242 -24.43 -9.09 -21.33
C CYS A 242 -24.66 -10.32 -20.44
N ALA A 243 -25.87 -10.84 -20.46
CA ALA A 243 -26.24 -12.10 -19.83
C ALA A 243 -26.90 -13.04 -20.87
N ASP A 244 -26.59 -14.32 -20.77
CA ASP A 244 -27.18 -15.38 -21.56
C ASP A 244 -27.20 -16.69 -20.77
N SER A 245 -28.36 -17.32 -20.67
CA SER A 245 -28.53 -18.62 -20.00
C SER A 245 -27.95 -18.64 -18.56
N GLY A 246 -28.16 -17.55 -17.78
CA GLY A 246 -27.71 -17.43 -16.41
C GLY A 246 -26.20 -17.17 -16.26
N LYS A 247 -25.50 -16.83 -17.34
CA LYS A 247 -24.08 -16.48 -17.32
C LYS A 247 -23.86 -15.07 -17.83
N LEU A 248 -22.92 -14.37 -17.20
CA LEU A 248 -22.46 -13.07 -17.66
C LEU A 248 -21.37 -13.24 -18.72
N PHE A 249 -21.33 -12.34 -19.69
CA PHE A 249 -20.26 -12.27 -20.67
C PHE A 249 -20.01 -10.83 -21.13
N VAL A 250 -18.81 -10.62 -21.65
CA VAL A 250 -18.41 -9.41 -22.36
C VAL A 250 -17.75 -9.80 -23.67
N THR A 251 -17.78 -8.90 -24.66
CA THR A 251 -17.03 -9.10 -25.90
C THR A 251 -15.76 -8.28 -25.86
N LEU A 252 -14.61 -8.95 -25.86
CA LEU A 252 -13.30 -8.35 -25.93
C LEU A 252 -12.50 -8.96 -27.08
N PHE A 253 -11.79 -8.12 -27.86
CA PHE A 253 -10.90 -8.58 -28.94
C PHE A 253 -11.61 -9.43 -29.98
N GLY A 254 -12.89 -9.11 -30.28
CA GLY A 254 -13.72 -9.88 -31.18
C GLY A 254 -14.21 -11.23 -30.64
N LYS A 255 -14.00 -11.55 -29.40
CA LYS A 255 -14.39 -12.82 -28.74
C LYS A 255 -15.40 -12.62 -27.62
N LYS A 256 -16.41 -13.50 -27.54
CA LYS A 256 -17.29 -13.60 -26.37
C LYS A 256 -16.51 -14.26 -25.22
N ILE A 257 -16.28 -13.53 -24.13
CA ILE A 257 -15.63 -14.02 -22.91
C ILE A 257 -16.70 -14.22 -21.85
N THR A 258 -16.99 -15.46 -21.51
CA THR A 258 -17.92 -15.79 -20.43
C THR A 258 -17.19 -15.55 -19.10
N LEU A 259 -17.81 -14.77 -18.21
CA LEU A 259 -17.24 -14.44 -16.91
C LEU A 259 -17.40 -15.60 -15.93
N ALA A 260 -16.50 -15.69 -14.96
CA ALA A 260 -16.62 -16.62 -13.84
C ALA A 260 -17.73 -16.21 -12.84
N LYS A 261 -18.37 -15.06 -13.06
CA LYS A 261 -19.40 -14.46 -12.23
C LYS A 261 -20.77 -14.67 -12.88
N THR A 262 -21.80 -14.77 -12.04
CA THR A 262 -23.21 -14.87 -12.43
C THR A 262 -23.96 -13.56 -12.20
N PRO A 263 -25.18 -13.37 -12.73
CA PRO A 263 -25.99 -12.18 -12.43
C PRO A 263 -26.22 -11.98 -10.91
N GLU A 264 -26.28 -13.04 -10.13
CA GLU A 264 -26.46 -13.00 -8.67
C GLU A 264 -25.24 -12.40 -7.93
N ASP A 265 -24.07 -12.43 -8.54
CA ASP A 265 -22.85 -11.82 -8.01
C ASP A 265 -22.81 -10.29 -8.23
N LEU A 266 -23.73 -9.72 -9.02
CA LEU A 266 -23.80 -8.29 -9.28
C LEU A 266 -24.51 -7.56 -8.13
N LEU A 267 -24.05 -6.34 -7.83
CA LEU A 267 -24.75 -5.42 -6.91
C LEU A 267 -26.15 -5.03 -7.42
N SER A 268 -26.35 -5.03 -8.74
CA SER A 268 -27.64 -4.80 -9.40
C SER A 268 -27.64 -5.42 -10.81
N GLU A 269 -28.72 -6.11 -11.15
CA GLU A 269 -28.93 -6.61 -12.51
C GLU A 269 -29.11 -5.48 -13.56
N ASP A 270 -29.39 -4.24 -13.10
CA ASP A 270 -29.51 -3.06 -13.98
C ASP A 270 -28.26 -2.77 -14.81
N TYR A 271 -27.12 -3.35 -14.46
CA TYR A 271 -25.87 -3.24 -15.24
C TYR A 271 -25.86 -4.13 -16.49
N ILE A 272 -26.74 -5.13 -16.58
CA ILE A 272 -26.86 -5.97 -17.77
C ILE A 272 -27.41 -5.11 -18.94
N GLY A 273 -26.73 -5.15 -20.06
CA GLY A 273 -27.00 -4.33 -21.23
C GLY A 273 -26.34 -2.94 -21.22
N LYS A 274 -25.68 -2.56 -20.12
CA LYS A 274 -24.96 -1.28 -19.99
C LYS A 274 -23.47 -1.42 -20.22
N LYS A 275 -22.82 -0.29 -20.51
CA LYS A 275 -21.37 -0.18 -20.52
C LYS A 275 -20.83 -0.26 -19.10
N VAL A 276 -19.79 -1.05 -18.92
CA VAL A 276 -19.03 -1.24 -17.68
C VAL A 276 -17.52 -1.14 -17.97
N ILE A 277 -16.73 -0.82 -16.98
CA ILE A 277 -15.28 -0.98 -17.07
C ILE A 277 -14.96 -2.43 -16.77
N VAL A 278 -14.27 -3.07 -17.70
CA VAL A 278 -13.73 -4.42 -17.60
C VAL A 278 -12.26 -4.30 -17.32
N GLY A 279 -11.84 -4.73 -16.14
CA GLY A 279 -10.46 -4.61 -15.69
C GLY A 279 -9.80 -5.98 -15.53
N PHE A 280 -8.51 -6.07 -15.89
CA PHE A 280 -7.72 -7.31 -15.80
C PHE A 280 -6.23 -7.02 -15.76
N ARG A 281 -5.47 -7.91 -15.09
CA ARG A 281 -4.01 -7.77 -14.99
C ARG A 281 -3.31 -7.99 -16.32
N TYR A 282 -2.13 -7.39 -16.53
CA TYR A 282 -1.30 -7.64 -17.72
C TYR A 282 -0.94 -9.13 -17.85
N SER A 283 -0.67 -9.79 -16.73
CA SER A 283 -0.40 -11.22 -16.67
C SER A 283 -1.59 -12.13 -16.96
N GLY A 284 -2.82 -11.60 -16.86
CA GLY A 284 -4.06 -12.32 -17.20
C GLY A 284 -4.38 -12.32 -18.69
N VAL A 285 -3.62 -11.60 -19.50
CA VAL A 285 -3.77 -11.58 -20.95
C VAL A 285 -2.91 -12.66 -21.58
N LYS A 286 -3.52 -13.54 -22.36
CA LYS A 286 -2.82 -14.60 -23.10
C LYS A 286 -2.71 -14.27 -24.58
N ILE A 287 -1.57 -14.59 -25.14
CA ILE A 287 -1.30 -14.56 -26.59
C ILE A 287 -1.62 -15.93 -27.14
N VAL A 288 -2.47 -15.97 -28.17
CA VAL A 288 -2.81 -17.19 -28.90
C VAL A 288 -2.32 -17.03 -30.34
N SER A 289 -1.46 -17.93 -30.78
CA SER A 289 -0.96 -17.90 -32.16
C SER A 289 -2.11 -17.97 -33.18
N SER A 290 -2.05 -17.14 -34.22
CA SER A 290 -3.09 -17.08 -35.26
C SER A 290 -3.33 -18.41 -35.98
N SER A 291 -2.33 -19.30 -35.98
CA SER A 291 -2.45 -20.66 -36.53
C SER A 291 -3.30 -21.63 -35.70
N GLN A 292 -3.66 -21.26 -34.46
CA GLN A 292 -4.44 -22.10 -33.53
C GLN A 292 -5.88 -21.59 -33.30
N THR A 293 -6.32 -20.56 -34.03
CA THR A 293 -7.64 -19.97 -33.83
C THR A 293 -8.71 -20.64 -34.71
N GLU A 294 -9.38 -21.64 -34.16
CA GLU A 294 -10.59 -22.21 -34.78
C GLU A 294 -11.85 -21.30 -34.65
N ASN A 295 -11.85 -20.30 -33.79
CA ASN A 295 -13.06 -19.56 -33.37
C ASN A 295 -12.91 -18.04 -33.42
N GLY A 296 -12.57 -17.45 -34.56
CA GLY A 296 -12.69 -15.99 -34.75
C GLY A 296 -11.97 -15.14 -33.68
N GLY A 297 -11.70 -13.91 -33.98
CA GLY A 297 -11.07 -12.94 -33.08
C GLY A 297 -10.18 -12.04 -33.92
N ASN A 298 -9.99 -10.81 -33.42
CA ASN A 298 -9.14 -9.85 -34.10
C ASN A 298 -7.68 -10.25 -33.95
N THR A 299 -6.90 -10.01 -35.01
CA THR A 299 -5.48 -10.30 -35.05
C THR A 299 -4.69 -9.04 -34.75
N TYR A 300 -3.67 -9.16 -33.93
CA TYR A 300 -2.87 -8.03 -33.44
C TYR A 300 -1.38 -8.29 -33.61
N ARG A 301 -0.60 -7.22 -33.47
CA ARG A 301 0.86 -7.23 -33.34
C ARG A 301 1.27 -6.35 -32.18
N PHE A 302 2.42 -6.64 -31.57
CA PHE A 302 3.01 -5.71 -30.62
C PHE A 302 3.53 -4.47 -31.33
N SER A 303 3.17 -3.29 -30.81
CA SER A 303 3.69 -2.00 -31.26
C SER A 303 5.01 -1.65 -30.55
N GLU A 304 5.15 -2.03 -29.30
CA GLU A 304 6.29 -1.71 -28.45
C GLU A 304 6.51 -2.77 -27.37
N PHE A 305 7.78 -2.91 -26.91
CA PHE A 305 8.13 -3.71 -25.75
C PHE A 305 8.91 -2.91 -24.73
N LEU A 306 8.50 -3.00 -23.49
CA LEU A 306 9.21 -2.50 -22.31
C LEU A 306 9.73 -3.69 -21.49
N THR A 307 10.84 -3.51 -20.78
CA THR A 307 11.34 -4.51 -19.83
C THR A 307 11.00 -4.05 -18.41
N LYS A 308 10.30 -4.88 -17.67
CA LYS A 308 9.89 -4.59 -16.30
C LYS A 308 10.10 -5.82 -15.41
N ARG A 309 10.87 -5.68 -14.34
CA ARG A 309 11.14 -6.76 -13.36
C ARG A 309 11.61 -8.08 -13.99
N GLY A 310 12.41 -8.01 -15.05
CA GLY A 310 12.94 -9.19 -15.74
C GLY A 310 12.00 -9.84 -16.74
N LYS A 311 10.79 -9.32 -16.91
CA LYS A 311 9.83 -9.72 -17.94
C LYS A 311 9.65 -8.65 -18.99
N TYR A 312 9.06 -9.03 -20.11
CA TYR A 312 8.67 -8.09 -21.16
C TYR A 312 7.21 -7.70 -20.99
N VAL A 313 6.94 -6.42 -21.18
CA VAL A 313 5.56 -5.90 -21.28
C VAL A 313 5.41 -5.39 -22.71
N GLY A 314 4.59 -6.08 -23.49
CA GLY A 314 4.27 -5.69 -24.86
C GLY A 314 3.04 -4.82 -24.89
N LYS A 315 3.09 -3.71 -25.66
CA LYS A 315 1.95 -2.85 -25.94
C LYS A 315 1.26 -3.34 -27.23
N VAL A 316 -0.06 -3.46 -27.17
CA VAL A 316 -0.91 -3.84 -28.31
C VAL A 316 -1.98 -2.76 -28.49
N GLU A 317 -2.04 -2.19 -29.70
CA GLU A 317 -3.12 -1.25 -30.06
C GLU A 317 -4.33 -2.06 -30.53
N THR A 318 -5.48 -1.85 -29.86
CA THR A 318 -6.72 -2.58 -30.14
C THR A 318 -7.87 -1.60 -30.37
N GLU A 319 -9.00 -2.11 -30.84
CA GLU A 319 -10.27 -1.34 -30.95
C GLU A 319 -10.82 -0.83 -29.62
N LEU A 320 -10.33 -1.41 -28.50
CA LEU A 320 -10.70 -1.02 -27.13
C LEU A 320 -9.68 -0.08 -26.49
N GLY A 321 -8.62 0.30 -27.24
CA GLY A 321 -7.50 1.10 -26.76
C GLY A 321 -6.22 0.28 -26.61
N ASP A 322 -5.25 0.87 -25.93
CA ASP A 322 -3.94 0.25 -25.68
C ASP A 322 -4.06 -0.84 -24.61
N ILE A 323 -3.66 -2.05 -24.96
CA ILE A 323 -3.60 -3.20 -24.06
C ILE A 323 -2.15 -3.60 -23.83
N PHE A 324 -1.83 -3.85 -22.58
CA PHE A 324 -0.50 -4.30 -22.18
C PHE A 324 -0.52 -5.77 -21.77
N VAL A 325 0.46 -6.52 -22.24
CA VAL A 325 0.57 -7.96 -22.02
C VAL A 325 1.94 -8.27 -21.43
N GLU A 326 1.96 -8.98 -20.30
CA GLU A 326 3.19 -9.48 -19.70
C GLU A 326 3.60 -10.80 -20.37
N THR A 327 4.86 -10.89 -20.82
CA THR A 327 5.40 -12.08 -21.49
C THR A 327 6.81 -12.40 -21.00
N ASP A 328 7.19 -13.67 -21.03
CA ASP A 328 8.55 -14.10 -20.68
C ASP A 328 9.54 -13.84 -21.83
N GLU A 329 9.05 -13.80 -23.08
CA GLU A 329 9.84 -13.60 -24.28
C GLU A 329 9.22 -12.55 -25.20
N LYS A 330 10.05 -11.90 -26.02
CA LYS A 330 9.57 -11.02 -27.09
C LYS A 330 8.95 -11.87 -28.20
N PHE A 331 7.69 -11.66 -28.47
CA PHE A 331 6.95 -12.34 -29.54
C PHE A 331 6.91 -11.45 -30.79
N GLY A 332 7.31 -12.02 -31.92
CA GLY A 332 7.19 -11.36 -33.24
C GLY A 332 6.16 -12.10 -34.10
N GLY A 333 5.29 -11.37 -34.76
CA GLY A 333 4.26 -11.93 -35.65
C GLY A 333 2.84 -11.54 -35.25
N GLU A 334 1.88 -12.16 -35.92
CA GLU A 334 0.46 -11.93 -35.64
C GLU A 334 -0.09 -12.93 -34.63
N PHE A 335 -0.93 -12.43 -33.74
CA PHE A 335 -1.55 -13.23 -32.68
C PHE A 335 -2.95 -12.72 -32.38
N THR A 336 -3.73 -13.50 -31.67
CA THR A 336 -5.01 -13.07 -31.06
C THR A 336 -4.84 -12.95 -29.57
N LEU A 337 -5.65 -12.08 -28.93
CA LEU A 337 -5.68 -11.90 -27.50
C LEU A 337 -6.82 -12.73 -26.87
N SER A 338 -6.57 -13.20 -25.65
CA SER A 338 -7.57 -13.79 -24.76
C SER A 338 -7.32 -13.34 -23.33
N VAL A 339 -8.36 -13.24 -22.52
CA VAL A 339 -8.26 -12.88 -21.10
C VAL A 339 -8.84 -14.01 -20.26
N GLU A 340 -8.16 -14.35 -19.18
CA GLU A 340 -8.66 -15.34 -18.23
C GLU A 340 -9.87 -14.81 -17.47
N SER A 341 -10.99 -15.49 -17.59
CA SER A 341 -12.28 -15.05 -17.02
C SER A 341 -12.27 -14.86 -15.51
N ALA A 342 -11.49 -15.67 -14.77
CA ALA A 342 -11.36 -15.59 -13.32
C ALA A 342 -10.67 -14.30 -12.85
N GLY A 343 -9.81 -13.70 -13.68
CA GLY A 343 -9.07 -12.48 -13.36
C GLY A 343 -9.79 -11.19 -13.78
N ILE A 344 -11.02 -11.28 -14.31
CA ILE A 344 -11.78 -10.12 -14.75
C ILE A 344 -12.54 -9.50 -13.57
N ASN A 345 -12.35 -8.20 -13.38
CA ASN A 345 -13.14 -7.38 -12.48
C ASN A 345 -14.04 -6.43 -13.26
N LEU A 346 -15.23 -6.16 -12.72
CA LEU A 346 -16.21 -5.27 -13.32
C LEU A 346 -16.39 -4.03 -12.45
N PHE A 347 -16.38 -2.84 -13.08
CA PHE A 347 -16.56 -1.59 -12.37
C PHE A 347 -17.59 -0.71 -13.09
N ASP A 348 -18.25 0.13 -12.30
CA ASP A 348 -19.15 1.17 -12.80
C ASP A 348 -18.35 2.28 -13.52
N VAL A 349 -18.83 2.73 -14.65
CA VAL A 349 -18.12 3.74 -15.48
C VAL A 349 -18.03 5.09 -14.78
N SER A 350 -19.00 5.46 -13.94
CA SER A 350 -19.07 6.79 -13.32
C SER A 350 -18.38 6.86 -11.97
N SER A 351 -18.51 5.83 -11.14
CA SER A 351 -17.95 5.78 -9.79
C SER A 351 -16.61 5.05 -9.73
N GLU A 352 -16.25 4.29 -10.77
CA GLU A 352 -15.12 3.36 -10.80
C GLU A 352 -15.14 2.32 -9.66
N GLY A 353 -16.29 2.15 -9.00
CA GLY A 353 -16.51 1.16 -7.96
C GLY A 353 -16.83 -0.22 -8.51
N SER A 354 -16.47 -1.28 -7.77
CA SER A 354 -16.78 -2.67 -8.14
C SER A 354 -18.28 -2.89 -8.27
N LEU A 355 -18.68 -3.61 -9.30
CA LEU A 355 -20.08 -4.01 -9.56
C LEU A 355 -20.43 -5.36 -8.95
N THR A 356 -19.48 -6.05 -8.35
CA THR A 356 -19.68 -7.39 -7.80
C THR A 356 -19.64 -7.37 -6.29
N ILE A 357 -20.47 -8.22 -5.69
CA ILE A 357 -20.46 -8.51 -4.25
C ILE A 357 -19.13 -9.21 -3.94
N SER A 358 -18.39 -8.67 -2.96
CA SER A 358 -17.09 -9.19 -2.52
C SER A 358 -17.24 -10.39 -1.59
#